data_0cff19e1bb370e2d8640bb38c74923e7
#
_entry.id   0cff19e1bb370e2d8640bb38c74923e7
#
_cell.length_a   1.000
_cell.length_b   1.000
_cell.length_c   1.000
_cell.angle_alpha   90.00
_cell.angle_beta   90.00
_cell.angle_gamma   90.00
#
_symmetry.space_group_name_H-M   'P 1'
#
loop_
_entity.id
_entity.type
_entity.pdbx_description
1 polymer ?
#
loop_
_entity_poly.entity_id
_entity_poly.type
_entity_poly.pdbx_seq_one_letter_code
_entity_poly.pdbx_strand_id
1 'polypeptide(L)'
;KAADRIYGEGLGVSWSITEKSCIDAINELCYHIEAGIRVNRQTGLYEIVLFRDNWFEENEIHTISESKIKSMQYEITNADEVINQVNVNFYDRANIKNSSFSISESGLIQTLGRVNAETLDFPYFMNMRNAEIVANWKLKLLSTGV
;
A
#
# COMPACT_ATOMS: atom_id res chain seq x y z
N LYS A 1 12.38 4.22 13.42
CA LYS A 1 12.63 3.64 12.08
C LYS A 1 11.47 3.93 11.12
N ALA A 2 10.21 3.48 11.38
CA ALA A 2 9.07 3.70 10.47
C ALA A 2 8.75 5.19 10.25
N ALA A 3 8.64 5.97 11.32
CA ALA A 3 8.36 7.40 11.23
C ALA A 3 9.44 8.17 10.46
N ASP A 4 10.71 7.84 10.68
CA ASP A 4 11.83 8.48 9.97
C ASP A 4 11.79 8.18 8.47
N ARG A 5 11.42 6.95 8.11
CA ARG A 5 11.27 6.55 6.71
C ARG A 5 10.12 7.30 6.03
N ILE A 6 8.95 7.36 6.67
CA ILE A 6 7.77 8.09 6.17
C ILE A 6 8.09 9.58 6.00
N TYR A 7 8.77 10.17 6.97
CA TYR A 7 9.22 11.55 6.89
C TYR A 7 10.18 11.77 5.71
N GLY A 8 11.14 10.88 5.52
CA GLY A 8 12.08 10.93 4.39
C GLY A 8 11.40 10.78 3.03
N GLU A 9 10.31 10.04 2.94
CA GLU A 9 9.49 9.90 1.74
C GLU A 9 8.59 11.12 1.48
N GLY A 10 8.51 12.04 2.44
CA GLY A 10 7.68 13.24 2.37
C GLY A 10 6.18 12.95 2.46
N LEU A 11 5.79 11.83 3.04
CA LEU A 11 4.40 11.49 3.29
C LEU A 11 3.88 12.19 4.55
N GLY A 12 2.66 12.71 4.48
CA GLY A 12 1.95 13.30 5.58
C GLY A 12 0.50 12.81 5.63
N VAL A 13 0.03 12.50 6.83
CA VAL A 13 -1.33 12.06 7.09
C VAL A 13 -1.99 13.00 8.07
N SER A 14 -3.19 13.46 7.76
CA SER A 14 -4.04 14.19 8.69
C SER A 14 -5.15 13.27 9.18
N TRP A 15 -5.11 12.98 10.47
CA TRP A 15 -5.89 11.90 11.05
C TRP A 15 -6.61 12.36 12.31
N SER A 16 -7.90 12.04 12.38
CA SER A 16 -8.73 12.26 13.54
C SER A 16 -9.54 11.00 13.82
N ILE A 17 -9.47 10.52 15.05
CA ILE A 17 -10.19 9.31 15.46
C ILE A 17 -11.46 9.73 16.19
N THR A 18 -12.60 9.24 15.72
CA THR A 18 -13.88 9.35 16.41
C THR A 18 -14.57 8.00 16.41
N GLU A 19 -14.96 7.53 17.59
CA GLU A 19 -15.77 6.31 17.78
C GLU A 19 -15.34 5.08 16.96
N LYS A 20 -14.04 4.80 16.91
CA LYS A 20 -13.48 3.62 16.24
C LYS A 20 -12.72 2.75 17.22
N SER A 21 -12.68 1.44 16.95
CA SER A 21 -11.77 0.55 17.66
C SER A 21 -10.32 0.91 17.36
N CYS A 22 -9.42 0.67 18.33
CA CYS A 22 -7.99 0.96 18.12
C CYS A 22 -7.41 0.17 16.93
N ILE A 23 -7.84 -1.06 16.75
CA ILE A 23 -7.33 -1.89 15.65
C ILE A 23 -7.78 -1.37 14.28
N ASP A 24 -9.03 -0.91 14.17
CA ASP A 24 -9.54 -0.34 12.92
C ASP A 24 -8.81 0.95 12.57
N ALA A 25 -8.59 1.82 13.56
CA ALA A 25 -7.83 3.05 13.38
C ALA A 25 -6.39 2.80 12.92
N ILE A 26 -5.72 1.81 13.51
CA ILE A 26 -4.36 1.41 13.12
C ILE A 26 -4.35 0.82 11.70
N ASN A 27 -5.31 -0.02 11.36
CA ASN A 27 -5.42 -0.61 10.03
C ASN A 27 -5.67 0.44 8.95
N GLU A 28 -6.52 1.44 9.22
CA GLU A 28 -6.73 2.56 8.30
C GLU A 28 -5.45 3.37 8.07
N LEU A 29 -4.70 3.66 9.15
CA LEU A 29 -3.40 4.33 9.02
C LEU A 29 -2.41 3.47 8.22
N CYS A 30 -2.32 2.18 8.50
CA CYS A 30 -1.45 1.25 7.76
C CYS A 30 -1.81 1.17 6.28
N TYR A 31 -3.10 1.23 5.95
CA TYR A 31 -3.57 1.30 4.57
C TYR A 31 -3.02 2.52 3.82
N HIS A 32 -3.00 3.70 4.47
CA HIS A 32 -2.50 4.94 3.86
C HIS A 32 -0.99 4.96 3.65
N ILE A 33 -0.24 4.31 4.53
CA ILE A 33 1.23 4.33 4.48
C ILE A 33 1.85 3.05 3.90
N GLU A 34 1.04 2.13 3.39
CA GLU A 34 1.49 0.81 2.94
C GLU A 34 2.34 0.11 3.98
N ALA A 35 1.70 -0.25 5.07
CA ALA A 35 2.33 -0.88 6.22
C ALA A 35 1.47 -1.98 6.81
N GLY A 36 2.07 -2.80 7.65
CA GLY A 36 1.41 -3.78 8.49
C GLY A 36 1.80 -3.61 9.95
N ILE A 37 0.90 -4.01 10.85
CA ILE A 37 1.20 -4.09 12.26
C ILE A 37 1.43 -5.54 12.64
N ARG A 38 2.46 -5.80 13.44
CA ARG A 38 2.73 -7.13 14.00
C ARG A 38 3.20 -7.05 15.44
N VAL A 39 3.15 -8.18 16.12
CA VAL A 39 3.81 -8.34 17.42
C VAL A 39 5.20 -8.92 17.20
N ASN A 40 6.21 -8.22 17.67
CA ASN A 40 7.56 -8.76 17.71
C ASN A 40 7.64 -9.82 18.81
N ARG A 41 7.82 -11.08 18.43
CA ARG A 41 7.80 -12.21 19.37
C ARG A 41 9.01 -12.26 20.30
N GLN A 42 10.10 -11.57 19.96
CA GLN A 42 11.28 -11.50 20.80
C GLN A 42 11.12 -10.48 21.92
N THR A 43 10.51 -9.33 21.62
CA THR A 43 10.32 -8.24 22.59
C THR A 43 8.93 -8.21 23.23
N GLY A 44 7.94 -8.88 22.63
CA GLY A 44 6.54 -8.82 23.03
C GLY A 44 5.84 -7.50 22.69
N LEU A 45 6.48 -6.61 21.96
CA LEU A 45 5.97 -5.29 21.61
C LEU A 45 5.34 -5.27 20.22
N TYR A 46 4.35 -4.40 20.03
CA TYR A 46 3.81 -4.09 18.71
C TYR A 46 4.81 -3.28 17.90
N GLU A 47 4.94 -3.60 16.62
CA GLU A 47 5.75 -2.83 15.68
C GLU A 47 5.03 -2.62 14.35
N ILE A 48 5.31 -1.49 13.72
CA ILE A 48 4.84 -1.17 12.37
C ILE A 48 5.95 -1.53 11.39
N VAL A 49 5.62 -2.34 10.40
CA VAL A 49 6.51 -2.75 9.31
C VAL A 49 6.02 -2.07 8.04
N LEU A 50 6.85 -1.26 7.44
CA LEU A 50 6.56 -0.64 6.15
C LEU A 50 6.86 -1.62 5.01
N PHE A 51 5.96 -1.73 4.05
CA PHE A 51 6.18 -2.52 2.84
C PHE A 51 7.00 -1.72 1.84
N ARG A 52 8.32 -1.76 2.04
CA ARG A 52 9.31 -1.05 1.22
C ARG A 52 10.44 -1.99 0.85
N ASP A 53 11.02 -1.77 -0.32
CA ASP A 53 12.29 -2.35 -0.66
C ASP A 53 13.35 -1.87 0.34
N ASN A 54 14.29 -2.72 0.71
CA ASN A 54 15.36 -2.41 1.66
C ASN A 54 14.89 -1.96 3.07
N TRP A 55 13.74 -2.43 3.50
CA TRP A 55 13.25 -2.19 4.86
C TRP A 55 14.05 -2.96 5.91
N PHE A 56 14.37 -4.22 5.60
CA PHE A 56 15.18 -5.08 6.46
C PHE A 56 16.67 -4.96 6.11
N GLU A 57 17.52 -5.05 7.13
CA GLU A 57 18.96 -5.20 6.94
C GLU A 57 19.27 -6.63 6.51
N GLU A 58 20.43 -6.87 5.86
CA GLU A 58 20.80 -8.18 5.36
C GLU A 58 20.81 -9.27 6.45
N ASN A 59 21.19 -8.90 7.67
CA ASN A 59 21.20 -9.78 8.84
C ASN A 59 19.77 -10.11 9.37
N GLU A 60 18.77 -9.35 8.98
CA GLU A 60 17.36 -9.58 9.33
C GLU A 60 16.63 -10.45 8.30
N ILE A 61 17.25 -10.73 7.17
CA ILE A 61 16.67 -11.53 6.08
C ILE A 61 16.94 -13.01 6.32
N HIS A 62 15.87 -13.79 6.44
CA HIS A 62 15.96 -15.23 6.60
C HIS A 62 15.79 -15.95 5.27
N THR A 63 16.80 -16.71 4.87
CA THR A 63 16.71 -17.58 3.68
C THR A 63 16.15 -18.93 4.07
N ILE A 64 15.03 -19.29 3.47
CA ILE A 64 14.40 -20.61 3.65
C ILE A 64 14.78 -21.47 2.46
N SER A 65 15.55 -22.54 2.71
CA SER A 65 15.90 -23.50 1.65
C SER A 65 14.67 -24.30 1.23
N GLU A 66 14.63 -24.70 -0.03
CA GLU A 66 13.53 -25.48 -0.62
C GLU A 66 13.25 -26.77 0.17
N SER A 67 14.30 -27.41 0.72
CA SER A 67 14.17 -28.60 1.56
C SER A 67 13.39 -28.40 2.85
N LYS A 68 13.21 -27.17 3.30
CA LYS A 68 12.44 -26.81 4.50
C LYS A 68 10.99 -26.42 4.18
N ILE A 69 10.64 -26.37 2.91
CA ILE A 69 9.29 -26.00 2.45
C ILE A 69 8.49 -27.30 2.30
N LYS A 70 7.43 -27.44 3.10
CA LYS A 70 6.56 -28.61 3.06
C LYS A 70 5.64 -28.63 1.83
N SER A 71 5.10 -27.47 1.49
CA SER A 71 4.25 -27.29 0.32
C SER A 71 4.29 -25.82 -0.11
N MET A 72 4.30 -25.60 -1.42
CA MET A 72 4.21 -24.29 -2.01
C MET A 72 3.13 -24.31 -3.09
N GLN A 73 2.20 -23.36 -3.00
CA GLN A 73 1.17 -23.18 -3.99
C GLN A 73 1.43 -21.84 -4.71
N TYR A 74 1.43 -21.91 -6.02
CA TYR A 74 1.63 -20.74 -6.87
C TYR A 74 0.38 -20.55 -7.73
N GLU A 75 -0.27 -19.41 -7.57
CA GLU A 75 -1.48 -19.04 -8.29
C GLU A 75 -1.22 -17.79 -9.12
N ILE A 76 -1.52 -17.87 -10.41
CA ILE A 76 -1.40 -16.74 -11.33
C ILE A 76 -2.79 -16.13 -11.51
N THR A 77 -2.89 -14.84 -11.31
CA THR A 77 -4.14 -14.10 -11.54
C THR A 77 -4.50 -14.12 -13.02
N ASN A 78 -5.77 -14.39 -13.32
CA ASN A 78 -6.26 -14.33 -14.69
C ASN A 78 -6.09 -12.93 -15.27
N ALA A 79 -5.78 -12.85 -16.57
CA ALA A 79 -5.61 -11.57 -17.26
C ALA A 79 -6.83 -10.65 -17.10
N ASP A 80 -8.01 -11.22 -16.98
CA ASP A 80 -9.26 -10.51 -16.79
C ASP A 80 -9.41 -9.85 -15.41
N GLU A 81 -8.68 -10.32 -14.42
CA GLU A 81 -8.74 -9.86 -13.03
C GLU A 81 -7.61 -8.88 -12.67
N VAL A 82 -6.59 -8.78 -13.53
CA VAL A 82 -5.46 -7.88 -13.30
C VAL A 82 -5.92 -6.42 -13.40
N ILE A 83 -5.67 -5.66 -12.33
CA ILE A 83 -5.97 -4.23 -12.29
C ILE A 83 -4.88 -3.46 -13.01
N ASN A 84 -5.24 -2.61 -13.96
CA ASN A 84 -4.32 -1.79 -14.75
C ASN A 84 -4.55 -0.29 -14.63
N GLN A 85 -5.56 0.11 -13.87
CA GLN A 85 -5.84 1.51 -13.56
C GLN A 85 -6.38 1.62 -12.12
N VAL A 86 -6.01 2.69 -11.44
CA VAL A 86 -6.60 3.05 -10.14
C VAL A 86 -7.21 4.45 -10.22
N ASN A 87 -8.43 4.57 -9.72
CA ASN A 87 -9.12 5.84 -9.54
C ASN A 87 -8.99 6.23 -8.07
N VAL A 88 -8.37 7.36 -7.80
CA VAL A 88 -7.98 7.77 -6.45
C VAL A 88 -8.83 8.94 -6.01
N ASN A 89 -9.45 8.81 -4.84
CA ASN A 89 -10.20 9.87 -4.19
C ASN A 89 -9.43 10.34 -2.95
N PHE A 90 -9.34 11.64 -2.77
CA PHE A 90 -8.69 12.26 -1.62
C PHE A 90 -9.34 13.61 -1.31
N TYR A 91 -8.98 14.21 -0.17
CA TYR A 91 -9.44 15.54 0.19
C TYR A 91 -8.37 16.59 -0.12
N ASP A 92 -8.70 17.55 -0.97
CA ASP A 92 -7.81 18.67 -1.30
C ASP A 92 -8.01 19.82 -0.32
N ARG A 93 -7.09 19.95 0.63
CA ARG A 93 -7.14 21.00 1.66
C ARG A 93 -6.94 22.41 1.07
N ALA A 94 -6.13 22.53 0.02
CA ALA A 94 -5.86 23.83 -0.60
C ALA A 94 -7.11 24.43 -1.26
N ASN A 95 -7.93 23.59 -1.89
CA ASN A 95 -9.16 23.97 -2.55
C ASN A 95 -10.42 23.67 -1.74
N ILE A 96 -10.28 23.10 -0.54
CA ILE A 96 -11.36 22.75 0.40
C ILE A 96 -12.45 21.92 -0.29
N LYS A 97 -12.07 20.88 -0.99
CA LYS A 97 -12.99 19.99 -1.72
C LYS A 97 -12.48 18.56 -1.83
N ASN A 98 -13.40 17.62 -2.03
CA ASN A 98 -13.05 16.29 -2.46
C ASN A 98 -12.55 16.33 -3.90
N SER A 99 -11.46 15.67 -4.17
CA SER A 99 -10.83 15.60 -5.48
C SER A 99 -10.51 14.16 -5.85
N SER A 100 -10.38 13.90 -7.14
CA SER A 100 -10.02 12.58 -7.65
C SER A 100 -9.09 12.70 -8.85
N PHE A 101 -8.31 11.64 -9.07
CA PHE A 101 -7.49 11.47 -10.26
C PHE A 101 -7.35 9.98 -10.57
N SER A 102 -6.82 9.67 -11.74
CA SER A 102 -6.58 8.30 -12.17
C SER A 102 -5.12 8.09 -12.56
N ILE A 103 -4.59 6.92 -12.21
CA ILE A 103 -3.27 6.46 -12.62
C ILE A 103 -3.45 5.13 -13.35
N SER A 104 -2.80 4.97 -14.49
CA SER A 104 -2.91 3.76 -15.29
C SER A 104 -1.54 3.22 -15.72
N GLU A 105 -1.48 1.89 -15.86
CA GLU A 105 -0.33 1.18 -16.42
C GLU A 105 -0.58 0.96 -17.91
N SER A 106 -0.05 1.86 -18.71
CA SER A 106 -0.31 1.90 -20.17
C SER A 106 0.09 0.63 -20.90
N GLY A 107 1.20 0.02 -20.50
CA GLY A 107 1.68 -1.23 -21.10
C GLY A 107 0.70 -2.38 -20.91
N LEU A 108 0.13 -2.52 -19.72
CA LEU A 108 -0.89 -3.53 -19.42
C LEU A 108 -2.20 -3.27 -20.15
N ILE A 109 -2.62 -2.02 -20.25
CA ILE A 109 -3.83 -1.65 -21.00
C ILE A 109 -3.67 -2.05 -22.48
N GLN A 110 -2.51 -1.78 -23.07
CA GLN A 110 -2.24 -2.19 -24.45
C GLN A 110 -2.21 -3.71 -24.61
N THR A 111 -1.60 -4.42 -23.68
CA THR A 111 -1.47 -5.88 -23.73
C THR A 111 -2.82 -6.56 -23.55
N LEU A 112 -3.64 -6.11 -22.59
CA LEU A 112 -4.94 -6.69 -22.29
C LEU A 112 -6.05 -6.16 -23.20
N GLY A 113 -5.83 -5.04 -23.90
CA GLY A 113 -6.79 -4.41 -24.80
C GLY A 113 -7.99 -3.75 -24.11
N ARG A 114 -7.96 -3.60 -22.77
CA ARG A 114 -9.02 -2.99 -21.98
C ARG A 114 -8.51 -2.37 -20.70
N VAL A 115 -9.29 -1.47 -20.13
CA VAL A 115 -9.07 -0.88 -18.81
C VAL A 115 -9.84 -1.69 -17.77
N ASN A 116 -9.14 -2.16 -16.75
CA ASN A 116 -9.71 -2.76 -15.55
C ASN A 116 -9.29 -1.89 -14.36
N ALA A 117 -10.22 -1.10 -13.84
CA ALA A 117 -9.96 -0.08 -12.85
C ALA A 117 -10.47 -0.47 -11.46
N GLU A 118 -9.73 -0.08 -10.43
CA GLU A 118 -10.13 -0.15 -9.03
C GLU A 118 -10.14 1.25 -8.43
N THR A 119 -11.06 1.50 -7.51
CA THR A 119 -11.15 2.77 -6.79
C THR A 119 -10.44 2.67 -5.45
N LEU A 120 -9.56 3.65 -5.18
CA LEU A 120 -8.84 3.79 -3.91
C LEU A 120 -9.31 5.06 -3.21
N ASP A 121 -9.71 4.94 -1.95
CA ASP A 121 -10.11 6.07 -1.12
C ASP A 121 -9.06 6.36 -0.04
N PHE A 122 -8.55 7.59 -0.03
CA PHE A 122 -7.57 8.07 0.93
C PHE A 122 -8.10 9.27 1.74
N PRO A 123 -8.99 9.04 2.72
CA PRO A 123 -9.62 10.13 3.47
C PRO A 123 -8.64 10.94 4.33
N TYR A 124 -7.46 10.42 4.63
CA TYR A 124 -6.47 11.08 5.48
C TYR A 124 -5.33 11.74 4.71
N PHE A 125 -5.31 11.65 3.41
CA PHE A 125 -4.43 12.45 2.57
C PHE A 125 -5.12 13.77 2.21
N MET A 126 -4.41 14.87 2.43
CA MET A 126 -4.92 16.23 2.26
C MET A 126 -4.35 16.93 1.01
N ASN A 127 -3.56 16.23 0.22
CA ASN A 127 -3.01 16.74 -1.03
C ASN A 127 -2.82 15.61 -2.04
N MET A 128 -2.75 15.99 -3.32
CA MET A 128 -2.60 15.05 -4.43
C MET A 128 -1.27 14.30 -4.38
N ARG A 129 -0.19 14.95 -3.97
CA ARG A 129 1.15 14.37 -3.97
C ARG A 129 1.23 13.10 -3.11
N ASN A 130 0.70 13.16 -1.88
CA ASN A 130 0.71 12.00 -0.98
C ASN A 130 -0.15 10.86 -1.52
N ALA A 131 -1.34 11.18 -2.02
CA ALA A 131 -2.23 10.21 -2.62
C ALA A 131 -1.62 9.57 -3.87
N GLU A 132 -0.95 10.34 -4.71
CA GLU A 132 -0.28 9.87 -5.93
C GLU A 132 0.86 8.88 -5.63
N ILE A 133 1.72 9.20 -4.67
CA ILE A 133 2.84 8.34 -4.28
C ILE A 133 2.33 6.96 -3.84
N VAL A 134 1.38 6.92 -2.94
CA VAL A 134 0.85 5.65 -2.41
C VAL A 134 0.00 4.93 -3.45
N ALA A 135 -0.76 5.64 -4.26
CA ALA A 135 -1.53 5.04 -5.35
C ALA A 135 -0.64 4.36 -6.40
N ASN A 136 0.52 4.94 -6.72
CA ASN A 136 1.51 4.30 -7.60
C ASN A 136 2.04 2.99 -7.02
N TRP A 137 2.33 2.93 -5.73
CA TRP A 137 2.74 1.68 -5.08
C TRP A 137 1.64 0.61 -5.13
N LYS A 138 0.40 1.00 -4.84
CA LYS A 138 -0.75 0.09 -4.90
C LYS A 138 -1.02 -0.41 -6.32
N LEU A 139 -0.97 0.48 -7.30
CA LEU A 139 -1.13 0.08 -8.71
C LEU A 139 -0.06 -0.91 -9.15
N LYS A 140 1.19 -0.65 -8.79
CA LYS A 140 2.30 -1.57 -9.10
C LYS A 140 2.09 -2.95 -8.50
N LEU A 141 1.59 -3.02 -7.26
CA LEU A 141 1.26 -4.29 -6.62
C LEU A 141 0.09 -5.00 -7.30
N LEU A 142 -1.00 -4.28 -7.58
CA LEU A 142 -2.21 -4.83 -8.20
C LEU A 142 -1.98 -5.26 -9.67
N SER A 143 -1.05 -4.62 -10.37
CA SER A 143 -0.73 -4.94 -11.76
C SER A 143 0.26 -6.12 -11.92
N THR A 144 0.79 -6.65 -10.84
CA THR A 144 1.80 -7.72 -10.88
C THR A 144 1.22 -9.07 -11.32
N GLY A 145 -0.06 -9.33 -11.08
CA GLY A 145 -0.74 -10.54 -11.56
C GLY A 145 -0.33 -11.84 -10.83
N VAL A 146 0.23 -11.73 -9.64
CA VAL A 146 0.68 -12.88 -8.82
C VAL A 146 0.14 -12.77 -7.41
#